data_1e4bbf63f9891696dd2c42174fd6740e
#
_entry.id   1e4bbf63f9891696dd2c42174fd6740e
#
_cell.length_a   1.000
_cell.length_b   1.000
_cell.length_c   1.000
_cell.angle_alpha   90.00
_cell.angle_beta   90.00
_cell.angle_gamma   90.00
#
_symmetry.space_group_name_H-M   'P 1'
#
loop_
_entity.id
_entity.type
_entity.pdbx_description
1 polymer ?
#
loop_
_entity_poly.entity_id
_entity_poly.type
_entity_poly.pdbx_seq_one_letter_code
_entity_poly.pdbx_strand_id
1 'polypeptide(L)'
;MGFGTIEAVQIKLIQMNRRNFLKNSSAAGVSVAALSLIACNEQSSPKFEVKADEDSFELNEITIDALQQKMKSGEYSSVAITKLYLDRIAKIDKEGPKLNSVIELNPDAIAIATTMDEERKNGKLRGPMHGIPVLIKDNIDTADKMQTTAGALALEGNIAKKDAFIISRLREAGAVLLGKTNLSEWANFRSTNSCSGWSSRGGQTKCPYILDHNPCGSSSGSGAATAANLCVVSIGTETDGSITCPASINNLVGIKPTVGLLSRSGIIPISSTQDTAGPLARTVKDAAILLGALTGEDPSDPITSQSKGKIRGDYTKFLDAAALKGKNIGVDLKKKSVNQYMNRLLQEAIDVLKKAGANIIEIEYVSKIEGLGNQELLIMQYEFKEGVNSYLSNANYKIKTLKEVIDFNNINEDKAMPYFKQEQLEACEKKGGMESKEYKEALVKGRDASRKILDDLIGEHKLDAIVGLTMGPACSIDTIYGDRWGSDFLTQPAAMSGYPHISVPCGMIYHLPVGLSFFAGAYTEPQLIGMAYAYEQISKKRIAPTFIKTFLA
;
A
#
# COMPACT_ATOMS: atom_id res chain seq x y z
N MET A 1 -75.00 -16.65 9.04
CA MET A 1 -75.04 -16.60 10.51
C MET A 1 -73.70 -17.09 10.99
N GLY A 2 -72.79 -16.38 11.61
CA GLY A 2 -72.73 -15.10 12.26
C GLY A 2 -71.24 -14.63 12.21
N PHE A 3 -71.10 -13.36 12.00
CA PHE A 3 -69.80 -12.69 11.97
C PHE A 3 -69.31 -12.40 13.42
N GLY A 4 -68.16 -12.87 13.79
CA GLY A 4 -67.44 -12.49 15.02
C GLY A 4 -66.50 -11.35 14.75
N THR A 5 -66.73 -10.23 15.41
CA THR A 5 -65.95 -8.99 15.36
C THR A 5 -64.63 -9.16 16.09
N ILE A 6 -63.49 -8.76 15.42
CA ILE A 6 -62.17 -8.66 16.02
C ILE A 6 -62.03 -7.23 16.56
N GLU A 7 -61.91 -7.10 17.89
CA GLU A 7 -61.60 -5.85 18.57
C GLU A 7 -60.16 -5.41 18.28
N ALA A 8 -60.02 -4.15 17.82
CA ALA A 8 -58.73 -3.49 17.59
C ALA A 8 -58.14 -3.01 18.93
N VAL A 9 -57.01 -3.54 19.31
CA VAL A 9 -56.21 -3.07 20.44
C VAL A 9 -55.46 -1.79 20.00
N GLN A 10 -55.92 -0.65 20.51
CA GLN A 10 -55.21 0.63 20.35
C GLN A 10 -53.98 0.68 21.27
N ILE A 11 -52.77 0.65 20.68
CA ILE A 11 -51.53 0.93 21.40
C ILE A 11 -51.40 2.46 21.51
N LYS A 12 -51.55 3.00 22.72
CA LYS A 12 -51.23 4.39 23.05
C LYS A 12 -49.73 4.59 23.04
N LEU A 13 -49.22 5.27 22.04
CA LEU A 13 -47.84 5.84 22.04
C LEU A 13 -47.75 6.96 23.09
N ILE A 14 -47.03 6.70 24.16
CA ILE A 14 -46.67 7.76 25.15
C ILE A 14 -45.58 8.61 24.52
N GLN A 15 -45.91 9.81 24.05
CA GLN A 15 -44.94 10.83 23.69
C GLN A 15 -44.25 11.36 24.97
N MET A 16 -43.02 10.94 25.23
CA MET A 16 -42.19 11.53 26.27
C MET A 16 -41.66 12.88 25.82
N ASN A 17 -42.06 13.94 26.51
CA ASN A 17 -41.65 15.29 26.23
C ASN A 17 -40.25 15.53 26.81
N ARG A 18 -39.32 16.14 26.03
CA ARG A 18 -37.92 16.43 26.40
C ARG A 18 -37.78 17.10 27.77
N ARG A 19 -38.76 17.87 28.21
CA ARG A 19 -38.79 18.56 29.50
C ARG A 19 -38.96 17.62 30.70
N ASN A 20 -39.60 16.46 30.55
CA ASN A 20 -39.76 15.48 31.61
C ASN A 20 -38.56 14.53 31.73
N PHE A 21 -37.81 14.34 30.67
CA PHE A 21 -36.53 13.60 30.70
C PHE A 21 -35.48 14.36 31.51
N LEU A 22 -35.36 15.70 31.33
CA LEU A 22 -34.40 16.52 32.05
C LEU A 22 -34.74 16.75 33.55
N LYS A 23 -36.03 16.64 33.93
CA LYS A 23 -36.41 16.79 35.35
C LYS A 23 -36.14 15.54 36.18
N ASN A 24 -36.19 14.37 35.59
CA ASN A 24 -35.92 13.09 36.28
C ASN A 24 -34.41 12.79 36.38
N SER A 25 -33.56 13.43 35.58
CA SER A 25 -32.09 13.30 35.63
C SER A 25 -31.42 14.16 36.73
N SER A 26 -32.12 15.17 37.25
CA SER A 26 -31.58 16.09 38.27
C SER A 26 -31.79 15.63 39.72
N ALA A 27 -32.60 14.57 39.97
CA ALA A 27 -32.84 14.05 41.33
C ALA A 27 -31.87 12.92 41.74
N ALA A 28 -31.04 12.38 40.81
CA ALA A 28 -30.04 11.35 41.10
C ALA A 28 -28.62 11.89 41.30
N GLY A 29 -28.42 13.21 41.22
CA GLY A 29 -27.09 13.86 41.18
C GLY A 29 -26.51 14.33 42.50
N VAL A 30 -27.18 14.15 43.68
CA VAL A 30 -26.73 14.78 44.94
C VAL A 30 -26.09 13.80 45.95
N SER A 31 -25.98 12.50 45.62
CA SER A 31 -25.44 11.53 46.58
C SER A 31 -24.08 10.93 46.23
N VAL A 32 -23.34 11.46 45.26
CA VAL A 32 -22.00 10.93 44.84
C VAL A 32 -20.86 11.97 44.96
N ALA A 33 -21.10 13.13 45.56
CA ALA A 33 -20.10 14.19 45.65
C ALA A 33 -19.16 14.11 46.87
N ALA A 34 -19.09 12.99 47.59
CA ALA A 34 -18.29 12.88 48.82
C ALA A 34 -17.22 11.77 48.85
N LEU A 35 -16.87 11.12 47.69
CA LEU A 35 -15.87 10.02 47.67
C LEU A 35 -14.95 10.06 46.42
N SER A 36 -14.49 11.23 45.99
CA SER A 36 -13.52 11.30 44.87
C SER A 36 -12.35 12.24 45.15
N LEU A 37 -11.68 11.98 46.25
CA LEU A 37 -10.32 12.48 46.49
C LEU A 37 -9.46 11.29 46.94
N ILE A 38 -9.13 10.36 46.06
CA ILE A 38 -7.95 9.46 46.10
C ILE A 38 -8.01 8.59 44.83
N ALA A 39 -6.98 8.76 44.03
CA ALA A 39 -6.53 7.92 42.90
C ALA A 39 -6.65 8.58 41.53
N CYS A 40 -5.66 9.42 41.21
CA CYS A 40 -5.10 9.43 39.87
C CYS A 40 -4.53 8.02 39.62
N ASN A 41 -5.33 7.15 39.06
CA ASN A 41 -4.84 5.89 38.54
C ASN A 41 -4.97 5.96 37.01
N GLU A 42 -3.85 5.83 36.34
CA GLU A 42 -3.78 5.67 34.90
C GLU A 42 -4.82 4.64 34.45
N GLN A 43 -5.81 5.07 33.68
CA GLN A 43 -6.69 4.14 32.99
C GLN A 43 -5.86 3.39 31.95
N SER A 44 -5.27 2.29 32.35
CA SER A 44 -4.76 1.28 31.42
C SER A 44 -5.91 0.83 30.52
N SER A 45 -5.73 1.00 29.23
CA SER A 45 -6.60 0.41 28.21
C SER A 45 -6.83 -1.08 28.56
N PRO A 46 -8.04 -1.63 28.35
CA PRO A 46 -8.27 -3.04 28.62
C PRO A 46 -7.26 -3.86 27.82
N LYS A 47 -6.39 -4.59 28.52
CA LYS A 47 -5.50 -5.57 27.93
C LYS A 47 -6.38 -6.76 27.57
N PHE A 48 -6.80 -6.83 26.31
CA PHE A 48 -7.28 -8.07 25.73
C PHE A 48 -6.08 -8.98 25.56
N GLU A 49 -5.88 -9.92 26.46
CA GLU A 49 -4.97 -11.04 26.24
C GLU A 49 -5.61 -11.97 25.18
N VAL A 50 -5.36 -11.68 23.92
CA VAL A 50 -5.50 -12.69 22.86
C VAL A 50 -4.34 -13.64 23.09
N LYS A 51 -4.61 -14.89 23.51
CA LYS A 51 -3.63 -15.97 23.38
C LYS A 51 -3.36 -16.12 21.87
N ALA A 52 -2.32 -15.46 21.40
CA ALA A 52 -1.77 -15.75 20.10
C ALA A 52 -1.26 -17.20 20.17
N ASP A 53 -1.79 -18.10 19.35
CA ASP A 53 -1.04 -19.26 18.94
C ASP A 53 0.25 -18.70 18.34
N GLU A 54 1.38 -18.90 19.01
CA GLU A 54 2.67 -18.44 18.51
C GLU A 54 2.85 -19.05 17.13
N ASP A 55 2.84 -18.19 16.12
CA ASP A 55 3.10 -18.62 14.75
C ASP A 55 4.50 -19.20 14.67
N SER A 56 4.58 -20.53 14.68
CA SER A 56 5.84 -21.31 14.73
C SER A 56 6.64 -21.26 13.43
N PHE A 57 6.37 -20.30 12.53
CA PHE A 57 7.11 -20.18 11.27
C PHE A 57 8.56 -19.76 11.54
N GLU A 58 9.50 -20.64 11.22
CA GLU A 58 10.94 -20.48 11.54
C GLU A 58 11.61 -19.29 10.85
N LEU A 59 11.03 -18.76 9.72
CA LEU A 59 11.50 -17.57 9.03
C LEU A 59 10.62 -16.34 9.35
N ASN A 60 9.87 -16.37 10.47
CA ASN A 60 9.02 -15.24 10.85
C ASN A 60 9.85 -13.97 11.08
N GLU A 61 9.45 -12.83 10.50
CA GLU A 61 10.12 -11.52 10.56
C GLU A 61 11.61 -11.54 10.13
N ILE A 62 12.06 -12.57 9.38
CA ILE A 62 13.45 -12.67 8.96
C ILE A 62 13.81 -11.60 7.94
N THR A 63 15.01 -11.04 8.05
CA THR A 63 15.54 -10.01 7.14
C THR A 63 16.38 -10.64 6.01
N ILE A 64 16.59 -9.88 4.93
CA ILE A 64 17.49 -10.27 3.82
C ILE A 64 18.88 -10.60 4.37
N ASP A 65 19.45 -9.75 5.23
CA ASP A 65 20.78 -9.98 5.80
C ASP A 65 20.86 -11.28 6.59
N ALA A 66 19.87 -11.56 7.44
CA ALA A 66 19.83 -12.78 8.23
C ALA A 66 19.75 -14.02 7.33
N LEU A 67 18.94 -13.98 6.26
CA LEU A 67 18.88 -15.06 5.28
C LEU A 67 20.21 -15.23 4.54
N GLN A 68 20.86 -14.14 4.13
CA GLN A 68 22.18 -14.22 3.48
C GLN A 68 23.23 -14.85 4.41
N GLN A 69 23.21 -14.53 5.71
CA GLN A 69 24.11 -15.15 6.69
C GLN A 69 23.81 -16.64 6.86
N LYS A 70 22.54 -17.03 6.96
CA LYS A 70 22.11 -18.44 7.07
C LYS A 70 22.45 -19.25 5.80
N MET A 71 22.30 -18.67 4.61
CA MET A 71 22.75 -19.31 3.37
C MET A 71 24.28 -19.41 3.28
N LYS A 72 25.00 -18.41 3.80
CA LYS A 72 26.48 -18.45 3.84
C LYS A 72 27.02 -19.49 4.81
N SER A 73 26.38 -19.69 5.95
CA SER A 73 26.74 -20.74 6.92
C SER A 73 26.36 -22.16 6.51
N GLY A 74 25.49 -22.29 5.49
CA GLY A 74 24.94 -23.60 5.06
C GLY A 74 23.78 -24.09 5.93
N GLU A 75 23.26 -23.26 6.83
CA GLU A 75 22.06 -23.57 7.65
C GLU A 75 20.81 -23.70 6.77
N TYR A 76 20.69 -22.85 5.75
CA TYR A 76 19.65 -22.94 4.73
C TYR A 76 20.26 -22.89 3.32
N SER A 77 19.56 -23.49 2.37
CA SER A 77 19.75 -23.23 0.94
C SER A 77 18.60 -22.34 0.41
N SER A 78 18.79 -21.73 -0.74
CA SER A 78 17.71 -20.98 -1.41
C SER A 78 16.50 -21.89 -1.70
N VAL A 79 16.74 -23.15 -2.06
CA VAL A 79 15.68 -24.16 -2.26
C VAL A 79 14.92 -24.41 -0.96
N ALA A 80 15.60 -24.57 0.18
CA ALA A 80 14.94 -24.79 1.47
C ALA A 80 14.08 -23.60 1.86
N ILE A 81 14.62 -22.39 1.77
CA ILE A 81 13.90 -21.14 2.03
C ILE A 81 12.67 -21.02 1.13
N THR A 82 12.83 -21.27 -0.17
CA THR A 82 11.73 -21.20 -1.15
C THR A 82 10.60 -22.17 -0.80
N LYS A 83 10.92 -23.42 -0.43
CA LYS A 83 9.92 -24.42 0.01
C LYS A 83 9.17 -23.95 1.24
N LEU A 84 9.85 -23.43 2.27
CA LEU A 84 9.23 -22.93 3.49
C LEU A 84 8.22 -21.82 3.18
N TYR A 85 8.52 -20.89 2.28
CA TYR A 85 7.58 -19.85 1.87
C TYR A 85 6.41 -20.40 1.05
N LEU A 86 6.63 -21.34 0.14
CA LEU A 86 5.55 -22.00 -0.61
C LEU A 86 4.59 -22.76 0.30
N ASP A 87 5.13 -23.52 1.28
CA ASP A 87 4.33 -24.22 2.29
C ASP A 87 3.54 -23.24 3.16
N ARG A 88 4.15 -22.11 3.55
CA ARG A 88 3.46 -21.07 4.30
C ARG A 88 2.34 -20.41 3.49
N ILE A 89 2.57 -20.14 2.20
CA ILE A 89 1.52 -19.64 1.30
C ILE A 89 0.33 -20.61 1.28
N ALA A 90 0.58 -21.92 1.13
CA ALA A 90 -0.49 -22.93 1.16
C ALA A 90 -1.26 -22.87 2.48
N LYS A 91 -0.56 -22.83 3.61
CA LYS A 91 -1.16 -22.88 4.97
C LYS A 91 -1.92 -21.60 5.36
N ILE A 92 -1.40 -20.41 5.02
CA ILE A 92 -1.92 -19.13 5.51
C ILE A 92 -2.76 -18.41 4.45
N ASP A 93 -2.34 -18.46 3.19
CA ASP A 93 -2.99 -17.72 2.12
C ASP A 93 -4.15 -18.48 1.48
N LYS A 94 -4.02 -19.80 1.31
CA LYS A 94 -5.03 -20.64 0.65
C LYS A 94 -5.90 -21.42 1.63
N GLU A 95 -5.33 -21.82 2.76
CA GLU A 95 -6.02 -22.49 3.87
C GLU A 95 -6.09 -21.56 5.09
N GLY A 96 -6.37 -22.06 6.28
CA GLY A 96 -6.35 -21.31 7.54
C GLY A 96 -7.01 -19.93 7.44
N PRO A 97 -6.27 -18.83 7.64
CA PRO A 97 -6.76 -17.45 7.55
C PRO A 97 -7.34 -17.09 6.18
N LYS A 98 -6.87 -17.72 5.12
CA LYS A 98 -7.31 -17.47 3.72
C LYS A 98 -7.17 -16.01 3.35
N LEU A 99 -5.94 -15.49 3.41
CA LEU A 99 -5.66 -14.10 3.08
C LEU A 99 -5.93 -13.78 1.62
N ASN A 100 -5.76 -14.77 0.73
CA ASN A 100 -5.94 -14.64 -0.70
C ASN A 100 -5.11 -13.49 -1.30
N SER A 101 -3.87 -13.37 -0.83
CA SER A 101 -2.93 -12.32 -1.25
C SER A 101 -2.08 -12.71 -2.46
N VAL A 102 -1.92 -14.01 -2.71
CA VAL A 102 -1.19 -14.57 -3.86
C VAL A 102 -2.21 -15.05 -4.90
N ILE A 103 -2.20 -14.46 -6.11
CA ILE A 103 -3.14 -14.82 -7.18
C ILE A 103 -2.61 -16.00 -8.02
N GLU A 104 -1.28 -16.12 -8.16
CA GLU A 104 -0.63 -17.15 -8.97
C GLU A 104 0.76 -17.47 -8.43
N LEU A 105 1.10 -18.75 -8.33
CA LEU A 105 2.45 -19.21 -7.97
C LEU A 105 3.31 -19.43 -9.21
N ASN A 106 4.59 -19.13 -9.09
CA ASN A 106 5.57 -19.44 -10.15
C ASN A 106 5.91 -20.95 -10.14
N PRO A 107 5.54 -21.72 -11.18
CA PRO A 107 5.85 -23.14 -11.24
C PRO A 107 7.37 -23.42 -11.29
N ASP A 108 8.17 -22.43 -11.69
CA ASP A 108 9.62 -22.56 -11.82
C ASP A 108 10.39 -22.04 -10.60
N ALA A 109 9.73 -21.63 -9.50
CA ALA A 109 10.37 -21.04 -8.32
C ALA A 109 11.48 -21.93 -7.73
N ILE A 110 11.22 -23.24 -7.61
CA ILE A 110 12.21 -24.19 -7.09
C ILE A 110 13.40 -24.35 -8.04
N ALA A 111 13.17 -24.38 -9.36
CA ALA A 111 14.25 -24.47 -10.35
C ALA A 111 15.15 -23.23 -10.31
N ILE A 112 14.55 -22.04 -10.17
CA ILE A 112 15.29 -20.77 -9.99
C ILE A 112 16.13 -20.83 -8.71
N ALA A 113 15.54 -21.26 -7.58
CA ALA A 113 16.25 -21.38 -6.31
C ALA A 113 17.43 -22.38 -6.41
N THR A 114 17.25 -23.51 -7.12
CA THR A 114 18.31 -24.49 -7.35
C THR A 114 19.49 -23.87 -8.10
N THR A 115 19.21 -23.08 -9.14
CA THR A 115 20.26 -22.35 -9.88
C THR A 115 21.02 -21.39 -8.95
N MET A 116 20.32 -20.70 -8.05
CA MET A 116 20.96 -19.80 -7.08
C MET A 116 21.87 -20.55 -6.09
N ASP A 117 21.46 -21.73 -5.64
CA ASP A 117 22.29 -22.58 -4.77
C ASP A 117 23.54 -23.09 -5.51
N GLU A 118 23.41 -23.49 -6.76
CA GLU A 118 24.54 -23.91 -7.60
C GLU A 118 25.54 -22.75 -7.84
N GLU A 119 25.03 -21.56 -8.17
CA GLU A 119 25.88 -20.36 -8.33
C GLU A 119 26.61 -20.01 -7.03
N ARG A 120 25.92 -20.07 -5.88
CA ARG A 120 26.51 -19.81 -4.55
C ARG A 120 27.62 -20.83 -4.26
N LYS A 121 27.38 -22.12 -4.51
CA LYS A 121 28.39 -23.17 -4.33
C LYS A 121 29.63 -22.94 -5.18
N ASN A 122 29.47 -22.35 -6.36
CA ASN A 122 30.55 -22.02 -7.29
C ASN A 122 31.15 -20.62 -7.03
N GLY A 123 30.81 -19.95 -5.91
CA GLY A 123 31.32 -18.63 -5.55
C GLY A 123 30.74 -17.47 -6.38
N LYS A 124 29.70 -17.71 -7.17
CA LYS A 124 29.06 -16.70 -8.04
C LYS A 124 27.85 -16.07 -7.32
N LEU A 125 28.10 -15.03 -6.53
CA LEU A 125 27.04 -14.28 -5.87
C LEU A 125 26.68 -13.02 -6.67
N ARG A 126 25.39 -12.81 -6.93
CA ARG A 126 24.88 -11.66 -7.71
C ARG A 126 24.59 -10.42 -6.86
N GLY A 127 24.70 -10.51 -5.53
CA GLY A 127 24.42 -9.42 -4.60
C GLY A 127 23.47 -9.82 -3.46
N PRO A 128 22.95 -8.86 -2.70
CA PRO A 128 22.14 -9.13 -1.50
C PRO A 128 20.80 -9.82 -1.81
N MET A 129 20.27 -9.71 -3.03
CA MET A 129 19.03 -10.37 -3.44
C MET A 129 19.23 -11.82 -3.92
N HIS A 130 20.48 -12.32 -4.01
CA HIS A 130 20.78 -13.64 -4.53
C HIS A 130 20.15 -14.76 -3.68
N GLY A 131 19.19 -15.48 -4.25
CA GLY A 131 18.45 -16.57 -3.61
C GLY A 131 17.31 -16.11 -2.69
N ILE A 132 16.95 -14.83 -2.70
CA ILE A 132 15.88 -14.26 -1.84
C ILE A 132 14.51 -14.39 -2.52
N PRO A 133 13.51 -14.99 -1.85
CA PRO A 133 12.15 -15.10 -2.35
C PRO A 133 11.39 -13.76 -2.38
N VAL A 134 10.81 -13.44 -3.55
CA VAL A 134 10.08 -12.20 -3.82
C VAL A 134 8.72 -12.49 -4.44
N LEU A 135 7.68 -11.78 -4.03
CA LEU A 135 6.39 -11.71 -4.71
C LEU A 135 6.24 -10.39 -5.46
N ILE A 136 5.53 -10.42 -6.59
CA ILE A 136 5.35 -9.25 -7.45
C ILE A 136 3.88 -9.05 -7.79
N LYS A 137 3.43 -7.81 -7.92
CA LYS A 137 2.04 -7.46 -8.26
C LYS A 137 1.66 -7.94 -9.66
N ASP A 138 0.43 -8.42 -9.83
CA ASP A 138 -0.06 -9.04 -11.08
C ASP A 138 -0.30 -8.06 -12.26
N ASN A 139 0.13 -6.82 -12.13
CA ASN A 139 0.21 -5.88 -13.25
C ASN A 139 1.63 -5.70 -13.82
N ILE A 140 2.60 -6.50 -13.36
CA ILE A 140 4.01 -6.44 -13.77
C ILE A 140 4.34 -7.65 -14.63
N ASP A 141 4.80 -7.45 -15.85
CA ASP A 141 5.12 -8.50 -16.83
C ASP A 141 6.28 -9.39 -16.39
N THR A 142 6.10 -10.70 -16.60
CA THR A 142 7.14 -11.70 -16.47
C THR A 142 7.15 -12.61 -17.71
N ALA A 143 8.32 -12.76 -18.32
CA ALA A 143 8.52 -13.65 -19.49
C ALA A 143 8.75 -15.11 -19.01
N ASP A 144 7.75 -15.67 -18.36
CA ASP A 144 7.73 -17.03 -17.86
C ASP A 144 6.34 -17.65 -18.03
N LYS A 145 5.95 -18.59 -17.18
CA LYS A 145 4.65 -19.27 -17.28
C LYS A 145 3.51 -18.53 -16.57
N MET A 146 3.83 -17.48 -15.81
CA MET A 146 2.83 -16.69 -15.07
C MET A 146 2.14 -15.66 -15.98
N GLN A 147 0.90 -15.40 -15.66
CA GLN A 147 0.10 -14.38 -16.34
C GLN A 147 0.36 -12.98 -15.79
N THR A 148 -0.03 -11.96 -16.56
CA THR A 148 -0.08 -10.56 -16.13
C THR A 148 -1.46 -10.02 -16.48
N THR A 149 -2.32 -9.82 -15.48
CA THR A 149 -3.76 -9.60 -15.73
C THR A 149 -4.32 -8.33 -15.09
N ALA A 150 -3.55 -7.62 -14.27
CA ALA A 150 -4.09 -6.55 -13.41
C ALA A 150 -5.31 -7.03 -12.59
N GLY A 151 -5.38 -8.33 -12.25
CA GLY A 151 -6.49 -8.98 -11.55
C GLY A 151 -7.74 -9.17 -12.38
N ALA A 152 -7.76 -8.78 -13.65
CA ALA A 152 -8.95 -8.77 -14.51
C ALA A 152 -9.15 -10.10 -15.26
N LEU A 153 -10.36 -10.68 -15.18
CA LEU A 153 -10.76 -11.82 -16.00
C LEU A 153 -10.61 -11.53 -17.51
N ALA A 154 -10.79 -10.28 -17.92
CA ALA A 154 -10.59 -9.87 -19.30
C ALA A 154 -9.18 -10.18 -19.83
N LEU A 155 -8.18 -10.25 -18.95
CA LEU A 155 -6.78 -10.54 -19.31
C LEU A 155 -6.32 -11.94 -18.88
N GLU A 156 -7.22 -12.81 -18.43
CA GLU A 156 -6.88 -14.19 -18.10
C GLU A 156 -6.32 -14.94 -19.32
N GLY A 157 -5.10 -15.46 -19.18
CA GLY A 157 -4.33 -16.07 -20.26
C GLY A 157 -3.31 -15.14 -20.93
N ASN A 158 -3.19 -13.87 -20.49
CA ASN A 158 -2.15 -12.96 -20.98
C ASN A 158 -0.78 -13.32 -20.38
N ILE A 159 0.07 -13.98 -21.14
CA ILE A 159 1.46 -14.32 -20.81
C ILE A 159 2.39 -13.38 -21.60
N ALA A 160 3.18 -12.59 -20.87
CA ALA A 160 4.08 -11.63 -21.47
C ALA A 160 5.26 -12.31 -22.19
N LYS A 161 5.68 -11.77 -23.34
CA LYS A 161 6.85 -12.26 -24.09
C LYS A 161 8.18 -11.72 -23.57
N LYS A 162 8.13 -10.64 -22.80
CA LYS A 162 9.31 -10.00 -22.23
C LYS A 162 9.06 -9.68 -20.77
N ASP A 163 10.10 -9.76 -19.97
CA ASP A 163 10.06 -9.23 -18.61
C ASP A 163 9.85 -7.71 -18.62
N ALA A 164 9.12 -7.19 -17.66
CA ALA A 164 9.25 -5.79 -17.29
C ALA A 164 10.72 -5.48 -16.96
N PHE A 165 11.19 -4.27 -17.25
CA PHE A 165 12.59 -3.90 -17.00
C PHE A 165 13.01 -4.20 -15.57
N ILE A 166 12.20 -3.84 -14.59
CA ILE A 166 12.47 -4.10 -13.17
C ILE A 166 12.55 -5.61 -12.84
N ILE A 167 11.87 -6.46 -13.58
CA ILE A 167 11.93 -7.93 -13.42
C ILE A 167 13.23 -8.48 -14.01
N SER A 168 13.67 -7.98 -15.16
CA SER A 168 15.00 -8.30 -15.69
C SER A 168 16.09 -7.96 -14.68
N ARG A 169 16.03 -6.76 -14.08
CA ARG A 169 16.95 -6.32 -13.02
C ARG A 169 16.90 -7.24 -11.78
N LEU A 170 15.69 -7.65 -11.37
CA LEU A 170 15.51 -8.54 -10.23
C LEU A 170 16.09 -9.95 -10.49
N ARG A 171 15.92 -10.48 -11.71
CA ARG A 171 16.55 -11.74 -12.13
C ARG A 171 18.07 -11.63 -12.20
N GLU A 172 18.60 -10.52 -12.70
CA GLU A 172 20.03 -10.22 -12.70
C GLU A 172 20.60 -10.19 -11.27
N ALA A 173 19.85 -9.65 -10.30
CA ALA A 173 20.21 -9.65 -8.89
C ALA A 173 20.08 -11.02 -8.21
N GLY A 174 19.55 -12.04 -8.91
CA GLY A 174 19.44 -13.40 -8.42
C GLY A 174 18.27 -13.66 -7.48
N ALA A 175 17.24 -12.84 -7.50
CA ALA A 175 16.03 -13.07 -6.71
C ALA A 175 15.22 -14.27 -7.20
N VAL A 176 14.52 -14.95 -6.30
CA VAL A 176 13.59 -16.05 -6.62
C VAL A 176 12.18 -15.52 -6.69
N LEU A 177 11.61 -15.46 -7.88
CA LEU A 177 10.21 -15.07 -8.07
C LEU A 177 9.30 -16.20 -7.59
N LEU A 178 8.58 -15.99 -6.48
CA LEU A 178 7.63 -16.95 -5.91
C LEU A 178 6.30 -16.98 -6.66
N GLY A 179 5.86 -15.83 -7.18
CA GLY A 179 4.55 -15.72 -7.79
C GLY A 179 4.07 -14.27 -7.93
N LYS A 180 2.81 -14.16 -8.36
CA LYS A 180 2.08 -12.89 -8.50
C LYS A 180 1.17 -12.65 -7.30
N THR A 181 1.11 -11.41 -6.82
CA THR A 181 0.17 -11.00 -5.78
C THR A 181 -1.11 -10.46 -6.38
N ASN A 182 -2.23 -10.75 -5.70
CA ASN A 182 -3.52 -10.14 -6.01
C ASN A 182 -3.46 -8.61 -5.79
N LEU A 183 -4.40 -7.91 -6.39
CA LEU A 183 -4.49 -6.46 -6.33
C LEU A 183 -5.95 -6.02 -6.43
N SER A 184 -6.25 -4.76 -6.09
CA SER A 184 -7.51 -4.16 -6.51
C SER A 184 -7.52 -4.09 -8.03
N GLU A 185 -8.55 -4.63 -8.67
CA GLU A 185 -8.62 -4.80 -10.12
C GLU A 185 -8.34 -3.50 -10.89
N TRP A 186 -7.52 -3.59 -11.95
CA TRP A 186 -7.02 -2.44 -12.73
C TRP A 186 -6.33 -1.38 -11.84
N ALA A 187 -5.61 -1.85 -10.81
CA ALA A 187 -4.97 -0.99 -9.82
C ALA A 187 -5.96 0.02 -9.17
N ASN A 188 -7.18 -0.42 -8.92
CA ASN A 188 -8.29 0.35 -8.34
C ASN A 188 -8.91 1.39 -9.28
N PHE A 189 -8.74 1.22 -10.61
CA PHE A 189 -9.19 2.19 -11.61
C PHE A 189 -10.32 1.68 -12.51
N ARG A 190 -11.07 0.63 -12.07
CA ARG A 190 -12.24 0.09 -12.79
C ARG A 190 -13.52 0.87 -12.51
N SER A 191 -13.78 1.19 -11.26
CA SER A 191 -15.01 1.82 -10.76
C SER A 191 -14.67 2.92 -9.77
N THR A 192 -15.56 3.89 -9.59
CA THR A 192 -15.48 4.91 -8.54
C THR A 192 -15.82 4.35 -7.16
N ASN A 193 -16.54 3.21 -7.11
CA ASN A 193 -16.80 2.44 -5.91
C ASN A 193 -16.01 1.14 -5.98
N SER A 194 -15.07 0.96 -5.07
CA SER A 194 -14.25 -0.25 -5.02
C SER A 194 -14.23 -0.87 -3.63
N CYS A 195 -13.88 -2.14 -3.56
CA CYS A 195 -13.44 -2.80 -2.35
C CYS A 195 -11.97 -3.16 -2.56
N SER A 196 -11.07 -2.42 -1.92
CA SER A 196 -9.63 -2.61 -2.12
C SER A 196 -9.21 -4.03 -1.78
N GLY A 197 -8.41 -4.62 -2.67
CA GLY A 197 -8.00 -6.02 -2.60
C GLY A 197 -8.90 -6.99 -3.31
N TRP A 198 -10.02 -6.55 -3.90
CA TRP A 198 -10.86 -7.40 -4.74
C TRP A 198 -10.45 -7.31 -6.21
N SER A 199 -10.44 -8.47 -6.86
CA SER A 199 -10.30 -8.55 -8.31
C SER A 199 -11.17 -9.69 -8.87
N SER A 200 -11.63 -9.57 -10.11
CA SER A 200 -12.49 -10.58 -10.75
C SER A 200 -11.78 -11.92 -10.96
N ARG A 201 -10.46 -11.92 -11.18
CA ARG A 201 -9.65 -13.13 -11.29
C ARG A 201 -9.26 -13.71 -9.93
N GLY A 202 -8.90 -12.87 -8.96
CA GLY A 202 -8.29 -13.28 -7.69
C GLY A 202 -9.23 -13.30 -6.49
N GLY A 203 -10.44 -12.69 -6.58
CA GLY A 203 -11.32 -12.50 -5.42
C GLY A 203 -10.77 -11.49 -4.42
N GLN A 204 -11.25 -11.53 -3.17
CA GLN A 204 -10.92 -10.57 -2.12
C GLN A 204 -9.68 -10.97 -1.33
N THR A 205 -8.68 -10.10 -1.30
CA THR A 205 -7.56 -10.14 -0.35
C THR A 205 -7.98 -9.53 0.99
N LYS A 206 -7.54 -10.12 2.10
CA LYS A 206 -7.89 -9.70 3.47
C LYS A 206 -6.72 -9.05 4.17
N CYS A 207 -7.01 -8.14 5.10
CA CYS A 207 -6.02 -7.59 6.02
C CYS A 207 -5.53 -8.69 7.00
N PRO A 208 -4.21 -8.97 7.12
CA PRO A 208 -3.73 -10.02 8.01
C PRO A 208 -3.85 -9.66 9.50
N TYR A 209 -4.09 -8.40 9.85
CA TYR A 209 -4.28 -7.97 11.22
C TYR A 209 -5.70 -8.28 11.71
N ILE A 210 -6.72 -7.97 10.90
CA ILE A 210 -8.12 -8.31 11.17
C ILE A 210 -8.76 -8.76 9.85
N LEU A 211 -9.17 -10.04 9.78
CA LEU A 211 -9.51 -10.74 8.54
C LEU A 211 -10.81 -10.28 7.85
N ASP A 212 -11.66 -9.54 8.52
CA ASP A 212 -12.87 -8.93 7.94
C ASP A 212 -12.63 -7.47 7.48
N HIS A 213 -11.38 -7.01 7.55
CA HIS A 213 -10.97 -5.69 7.05
C HIS A 213 -10.20 -5.80 5.75
N ASN A 214 -10.25 -4.74 4.94
CA ASN A 214 -9.52 -4.71 3.68
C ASN A 214 -8.04 -4.29 3.90
N PRO A 215 -7.11 -4.81 3.09
CA PRO A 215 -5.69 -4.55 3.25
C PRO A 215 -5.22 -3.24 2.61
N CYS A 216 -6.14 -2.35 2.22
CA CYS A 216 -5.91 -1.25 1.28
C CYS A 216 -5.43 -1.75 -0.10
N GLY A 217 -5.19 -0.83 -1.02
CA GLY A 217 -4.78 -1.14 -2.38
C GLY A 217 -4.13 0.06 -3.08
N SER A 218 -3.79 -0.16 -4.29
CA SER A 218 -4.10 -1.34 -5.12
C SER A 218 -3.11 -2.50 -4.95
N SER A 219 -1.91 -2.32 -4.34
CA SER A 219 -0.94 -3.42 -4.10
C SER A 219 -1.33 -4.26 -2.88
N SER A 220 -2.59 -4.65 -2.80
CA SER A 220 -3.23 -5.32 -1.66
C SER A 220 -2.55 -6.61 -1.27
N GLY A 221 -2.36 -7.50 -2.25
CA GLY A 221 -1.69 -8.77 -2.04
C GLY A 221 -0.21 -8.60 -1.70
N SER A 222 0.50 -7.63 -2.29
CA SER A 222 1.90 -7.36 -1.96
C SER A 222 2.05 -6.93 -0.50
N GLY A 223 1.16 -6.04 -0.02
CA GLY A 223 1.12 -5.62 1.38
C GLY A 223 0.77 -6.78 2.32
N ALA A 224 -0.36 -7.45 2.08
CA ALA A 224 -0.83 -8.53 2.95
C ALA A 224 0.16 -9.71 3.01
N ALA A 225 0.71 -10.15 1.86
CA ALA A 225 1.68 -11.23 1.79
C ALA A 225 2.97 -10.92 2.55
N THR A 226 3.54 -9.72 2.37
CA THR A 226 4.77 -9.32 3.07
C THR A 226 4.54 -9.21 4.56
N ALA A 227 3.40 -8.64 4.99
CA ALA A 227 3.05 -8.52 6.40
C ALA A 227 2.87 -9.89 7.08
N ALA A 228 2.28 -10.86 6.37
CA ALA A 228 2.02 -12.21 6.85
C ALA A 228 3.22 -13.16 6.72
N ASN A 229 4.39 -12.65 6.34
CA ASN A 229 5.60 -13.45 6.10
C ASN A 229 5.42 -14.55 5.04
N LEU A 230 4.71 -14.26 3.91
CA LEU A 230 4.58 -15.16 2.77
C LEU A 230 5.71 -14.96 1.74
N CYS A 231 6.52 -13.95 1.93
CA CYS A 231 7.75 -13.67 1.20
C CYS A 231 8.69 -12.83 2.06
N VAL A 232 9.92 -12.64 1.61
CA VAL A 232 10.86 -11.76 2.31
C VAL A 232 10.52 -10.30 2.03
N VAL A 233 10.30 -9.95 0.79
CA VAL A 233 9.92 -8.62 0.28
C VAL A 233 8.98 -8.78 -0.90
N SER A 234 8.24 -7.73 -1.24
CA SER A 234 7.41 -7.72 -2.45
C SER A 234 7.51 -6.41 -3.21
N ILE A 235 7.04 -6.44 -4.47
CA ILE A 235 6.97 -5.26 -5.33
C ILE A 235 5.50 -4.91 -5.56
N GLY A 236 5.18 -3.64 -5.32
CA GLY A 236 3.92 -3.02 -5.68
C GLY A 236 4.08 -1.99 -6.81
N THR A 237 2.98 -1.38 -7.20
CA THR A 237 2.94 -0.20 -8.08
C THR A 237 2.07 0.86 -7.46
N GLU A 238 2.39 2.12 -7.69
CA GLU A 238 1.62 3.25 -7.18
C GLU A 238 1.44 4.32 -8.26
N THR A 239 0.20 4.76 -8.38
CA THR A 239 -0.19 6.00 -9.05
C THR A 239 -0.49 7.05 -7.99
N ASP A 240 -1.42 6.75 -7.04
CA ASP A 240 -1.64 7.51 -5.81
C ASP A 240 -1.94 6.51 -4.67
N GLY A 241 -1.06 6.44 -3.69
CA GLY A 241 -1.20 5.65 -2.47
C GLY A 241 -1.01 4.14 -2.61
N SER A 242 -0.90 3.60 -3.81
CA SER A 242 -1.00 2.13 -4.03
C SER A 242 0.19 1.28 -3.57
N ILE A 243 1.26 1.87 -3.05
CA ILE A 243 2.36 1.22 -2.29
C ILE A 243 2.29 1.68 -0.84
N THR A 244 2.21 2.99 -0.64
CA THR A 244 2.32 3.61 0.68
C THR A 244 1.11 3.35 1.55
N CYS A 245 -0.09 3.28 0.97
CA CYS A 245 -1.32 2.91 1.67
C CYS A 245 -1.33 1.42 2.10
N PRO A 246 -1.11 0.42 1.23
CA PRO A 246 -0.93 -0.96 1.68
C PRO A 246 0.21 -1.12 2.71
N ALA A 247 1.31 -0.36 2.59
CA ALA A 247 2.37 -0.37 3.60
C ALA A 247 1.86 0.11 4.96
N SER A 248 1.14 1.25 5.01
CA SER A 248 0.53 1.80 6.23
C SER A 248 -0.40 0.78 6.90
N ILE A 249 -1.37 0.26 6.15
CA ILE A 249 -2.43 -0.63 6.63
C ILE A 249 -1.91 -2.01 7.03
N ASN A 250 -0.78 -2.45 6.47
CA ASN A 250 -0.18 -3.75 6.76
C ASN A 250 1.11 -3.63 7.60
N ASN A 251 1.31 -2.48 8.28
CA ASN A 251 2.44 -2.25 9.20
C ASN A 251 3.81 -2.53 8.56
N LEU A 252 4.01 -2.04 7.35
CA LEU A 252 5.20 -2.25 6.53
C LEU A 252 5.91 -0.93 6.22
N VAL A 253 7.12 -1.07 5.70
CA VAL A 253 7.82 -0.02 4.98
C VAL A 253 7.45 -0.14 3.50
N GLY A 254 6.95 0.96 2.92
CA GLY A 254 6.70 1.09 1.49
C GLY A 254 7.45 2.29 0.93
N ILE A 255 8.15 2.10 -0.18
CA ILE A 255 8.85 3.19 -0.86
C ILE A 255 8.21 3.39 -2.23
N LYS A 256 7.56 4.53 -2.43
CA LYS A 256 7.21 5.08 -3.73
C LYS A 256 8.37 5.98 -4.16
N PRO A 257 9.21 5.58 -5.12
CA PRO A 257 10.31 6.44 -5.55
C PRO A 257 9.80 7.59 -6.43
N THR A 258 10.69 8.52 -6.76
CA THR A 258 10.46 9.54 -7.78
C THR A 258 10.08 8.88 -9.10
N VAL A 259 9.05 9.42 -9.78
CA VAL A 259 8.65 8.96 -11.12
C VAL A 259 9.84 9.05 -12.07
N GLY A 260 10.20 7.92 -12.69
CA GLY A 260 11.38 7.79 -13.54
C GLY A 260 12.65 7.30 -12.83
N LEU A 261 12.64 7.08 -11.50
CA LEU A 261 13.75 6.39 -10.83
C LEU A 261 13.75 4.89 -11.17
N LEU A 262 12.57 4.29 -11.26
CA LEU A 262 12.34 2.93 -11.77
C LEU A 262 11.63 2.99 -13.11
N SER A 263 11.98 2.08 -14.02
CA SER A 263 11.28 1.92 -15.28
C SER A 263 9.89 1.33 -15.09
N ARG A 264 8.95 1.77 -15.94
CA ARG A 264 7.57 1.29 -16.00
C ARG A 264 7.32 0.39 -17.22
N SER A 265 8.37 0.12 -18.03
CA SER A 265 8.26 -0.79 -19.20
C SER A 265 7.81 -2.17 -18.74
N GLY A 266 6.73 -2.69 -19.36
CA GLY A 266 6.14 -3.97 -19.00
C GLY A 266 5.29 -3.93 -17.73
N ILE A 267 4.80 -2.75 -17.34
CA ILE A 267 3.80 -2.60 -16.26
C ILE A 267 2.50 -2.10 -16.87
N ILE A 268 1.37 -2.77 -16.57
CA ILE A 268 0.05 -2.28 -16.99
C ILE A 268 -0.20 -0.94 -16.31
N PRO A 269 -0.38 0.15 -17.07
CA PRO A 269 -0.34 1.52 -16.55
C PRO A 269 -1.70 2.02 -16.06
N ILE A 270 -1.65 3.10 -15.24
CA ILE A 270 -2.74 4.06 -15.06
C ILE A 270 -2.32 5.41 -15.64
N SER A 271 -1.16 5.93 -15.21
CA SER A 271 -0.78 7.32 -15.47
C SER A 271 0.69 7.46 -15.82
N SER A 272 0.98 8.06 -16.96
CA SER A 272 2.36 8.32 -17.40
C SER A 272 3.08 9.37 -16.55
N THR A 273 2.35 10.22 -15.82
CA THR A 273 2.91 11.27 -14.97
C THR A 273 3.08 10.87 -13.51
N GLN A 274 2.38 9.81 -13.04
CA GLN A 274 2.34 9.44 -11.63
C GLN A 274 2.84 8.02 -11.35
N ASP A 275 2.72 7.08 -12.31
CA ASP A 275 3.04 5.67 -12.07
C ASP A 275 4.50 5.41 -11.72
N THR A 276 4.71 4.56 -10.74
CA THR A 276 5.99 3.94 -10.42
C THR A 276 5.79 2.56 -9.79
N ALA A 277 6.80 1.71 -9.89
CA ALA A 277 6.92 0.52 -9.02
C ALA A 277 7.67 0.89 -7.74
N GLY A 278 7.62 0.02 -6.74
CA GLY A 278 8.41 0.19 -5.53
C GLY A 278 8.29 -0.96 -4.54
N PRO A 279 9.25 -1.05 -3.59
CA PRO A 279 9.32 -2.11 -2.60
C PRO A 279 8.31 -1.96 -1.47
N LEU A 280 7.82 -3.13 -0.99
CA LEU A 280 7.19 -3.30 0.33
C LEU A 280 8.02 -4.31 1.12
N ALA A 281 8.41 -3.93 2.35
CA ALA A 281 9.25 -4.74 3.22
C ALA A 281 8.89 -4.54 4.69
N ARG A 282 9.40 -5.42 5.57
CA ARG A 282 9.21 -5.29 7.02
C ARG A 282 10.17 -4.29 7.67
N THR A 283 11.30 -4.00 7.00
CA THR A 283 12.31 -3.04 7.48
C THR A 283 12.70 -2.04 6.40
N VAL A 284 13.15 -0.85 6.82
CA VAL A 284 13.69 0.17 5.90
C VAL A 284 14.91 -0.37 5.15
N LYS A 285 15.73 -1.19 5.80
CA LYS A 285 16.92 -1.78 5.18
C LYS A 285 16.57 -2.72 4.05
N ASP A 286 15.61 -3.64 4.25
CA ASP A 286 15.19 -4.57 3.20
C ASP A 286 14.53 -3.85 2.03
N ALA A 287 13.73 -2.80 2.31
CA ALA A 287 13.16 -1.95 1.26
C ALA A 287 14.26 -1.22 0.45
N ALA A 288 15.31 -0.73 1.11
CA ALA A 288 16.45 -0.06 0.47
C ALA A 288 17.27 -1.04 -0.39
N ILE A 289 17.48 -2.28 0.07
CA ILE A 289 18.14 -3.34 -0.71
C ILE A 289 17.35 -3.62 -1.99
N LEU A 290 16.04 -3.83 -1.85
CA LEU A 290 15.17 -4.13 -3.01
C LEU A 290 15.13 -2.94 -3.97
N LEU A 291 14.99 -1.69 -3.48
CA LEU A 291 15.00 -0.51 -4.33
C LEU A 291 16.27 -0.45 -5.19
N GLY A 292 17.46 -0.68 -4.59
CA GLY A 292 18.73 -0.69 -5.31
C GLY A 292 18.77 -1.72 -6.44
N ALA A 293 18.22 -2.90 -6.19
CA ALA A 293 18.18 -3.99 -7.19
C ALA A 293 17.27 -3.67 -8.40
N LEU A 294 16.26 -2.79 -8.22
CA LEU A 294 15.29 -2.47 -9.28
C LEU A 294 15.72 -1.29 -10.17
N THR A 295 16.68 -0.48 -9.74
CA THR A 295 17.08 0.75 -10.45
C THR A 295 17.84 0.48 -11.74
N GLY A 296 17.66 1.39 -12.71
CA GLY A 296 18.39 1.37 -13.98
C GLY A 296 17.79 2.36 -14.98
N GLU A 297 18.61 2.85 -15.92
CA GLU A 297 18.12 3.61 -17.07
C GLU A 297 17.58 2.65 -18.12
N ASP A 298 16.36 2.87 -18.57
CA ASP A 298 15.67 2.05 -19.58
C ASP A 298 15.33 2.91 -20.81
N PRO A 299 15.95 2.64 -21.97
CA PRO A 299 15.62 3.36 -23.21
C PRO A 299 14.16 3.19 -23.64
N SER A 300 13.47 2.13 -23.21
CA SER A 300 12.05 1.88 -23.52
C SER A 300 11.10 2.72 -22.64
N ASP A 301 11.59 3.31 -21.55
CA ASP A 301 10.87 4.27 -20.71
C ASP A 301 11.67 5.58 -20.59
N PRO A 302 11.49 6.52 -21.52
CA PRO A 302 12.35 7.72 -21.65
C PRO A 302 12.43 8.60 -20.40
N ILE A 303 11.43 8.55 -19.50
CA ILE A 303 11.45 9.30 -18.23
C ILE A 303 12.62 8.88 -17.35
N THR A 304 13.11 7.64 -17.47
CA THR A 304 14.24 7.15 -16.67
C THR A 304 15.54 7.88 -16.97
N SER A 305 15.66 8.53 -18.12
CA SER A 305 16.82 9.38 -18.43
C SER A 305 16.99 10.54 -17.45
N GLN A 306 15.89 11.01 -16.82
CA GLN A 306 15.94 12.08 -15.81
C GLN A 306 16.61 11.61 -14.50
N SER A 307 16.71 10.30 -14.28
CA SER A 307 17.39 9.72 -13.11
C SER A 307 18.90 9.55 -13.30
N LYS A 308 19.44 9.86 -14.49
CA LYS A 308 20.87 9.76 -14.79
C LYS A 308 21.70 10.56 -13.80
N GLY A 309 22.70 9.91 -13.20
CA GLY A 309 23.54 10.50 -12.14
C GLY A 309 22.89 10.58 -10.75
N LYS A 310 21.59 10.25 -10.63
CA LYS A 310 20.82 10.26 -9.38
C LYS A 310 20.55 8.85 -8.85
N ILE A 311 20.56 7.83 -9.73
CA ILE A 311 20.45 6.41 -9.36
C ILE A 311 21.58 6.04 -8.40
N ARG A 312 21.23 5.30 -7.34
CA ARG A 312 22.18 4.66 -6.43
C ARG A 312 21.99 3.14 -6.53
N GLY A 313 23.04 2.42 -6.89
CA GLY A 313 22.98 0.94 -6.94
C GLY A 313 22.88 0.30 -5.55
N ASP A 314 23.17 1.07 -4.50
CA ASP A 314 23.10 0.61 -3.11
C ASP A 314 22.59 1.74 -2.21
N TYR A 315 21.30 1.66 -1.84
CA TYR A 315 20.64 2.61 -0.94
C TYR A 315 20.90 2.30 0.54
N THR A 316 21.51 1.16 0.88
CA THR A 316 21.86 0.85 2.28
C THR A 316 22.95 1.75 2.82
N LYS A 317 23.73 2.39 1.95
CA LYS A 317 24.77 3.37 2.32
C LYS A 317 24.23 4.63 3.00
N PHE A 318 22.93 4.87 2.88
CA PHE A 318 22.26 6.03 3.47
C PHE A 318 21.54 5.71 4.78
N LEU A 319 21.64 4.47 5.28
CA LEU A 319 21.07 4.05 6.57
C LEU A 319 21.94 4.61 7.71
N ASP A 320 21.45 5.70 8.30
CA ASP A 320 22.12 6.38 9.42
C ASP A 320 21.09 6.59 10.54
N ALA A 321 21.35 6.00 11.71
CA ALA A 321 20.50 6.16 12.88
C ALA A 321 20.47 7.61 13.41
N ALA A 322 21.41 8.46 13.01
CA ALA A 322 21.46 9.88 13.36
C ALA A 322 20.91 10.81 12.25
N ALA A 323 20.35 10.27 11.16
CA ALA A 323 19.94 11.05 9.98
C ALA A 323 18.86 12.11 10.25
N LEU A 324 18.13 12.03 11.37
CA LEU A 324 17.14 13.03 11.79
C LEU A 324 17.75 14.20 12.58
N LYS A 325 18.98 14.11 13.06
CA LYS A 325 19.59 15.14 13.89
C LYS A 325 19.78 16.46 13.11
N GLY A 326 19.17 17.53 13.63
CA GLY A 326 19.22 18.87 13.04
C GLY A 326 18.37 19.05 11.78
N LYS A 327 17.57 18.04 11.38
CA LYS A 327 16.69 18.11 10.21
C LYS A 327 15.44 18.94 10.47
N ASN A 328 15.04 19.74 9.51
CA ASN A 328 13.80 20.52 9.53
C ASN A 328 12.66 19.68 8.93
N ILE A 329 11.72 19.27 9.76
CA ILE A 329 10.60 18.42 9.39
C ILE A 329 9.31 19.24 9.42
N GLY A 330 8.70 19.41 8.24
CA GLY A 330 7.41 20.10 8.10
C GLY A 330 6.26 19.18 8.53
N VAL A 331 5.34 19.70 9.36
CA VAL A 331 4.13 18.99 9.78
C VAL A 331 2.94 19.94 9.72
N ASP A 332 1.84 19.52 9.07
CA ASP A 332 0.59 20.28 9.06
C ASP A 332 -0.17 20.04 10.37
N LEU A 333 0.09 20.88 11.38
CA LEU A 333 -0.53 20.78 12.70
C LEU A 333 -1.93 21.38 12.76
N LYS A 334 -2.36 22.12 11.75
CA LYS A 334 -3.71 22.68 11.66
C LYS A 334 -4.72 21.63 11.22
N LYS A 335 -4.31 20.69 10.37
CA LYS A 335 -5.15 19.56 9.94
C LYS A 335 -5.27 18.55 11.09
N LYS A 336 -6.39 18.61 11.81
CA LYS A 336 -6.73 17.63 12.85
C LYS A 336 -7.62 16.54 12.29
N SER A 337 -7.29 15.29 12.60
CA SER A 337 -8.19 14.18 12.36
C SER A 337 -9.44 14.29 13.23
N VAL A 338 -10.59 13.88 12.70
CA VAL A 338 -11.82 13.67 13.50
C VAL A 338 -11.65 12.50 14.48
N ASN A 339 -10.69 11.61 14.19
CA ASN A 339 -10.34 10.48 15.04
C ASN A 339 -9.22 10.87 16.03
N GLN A 340 -9.59 11.00 17.32
CA GLN A 340 -8.63 11.38 18.37
C GLN A 340 -7.41 10.45 18.50
N TYR A 341 -7.57 9.16 18.16
CA TYR A 341 -6.45 8.20 18.21
C TYR A 341 -5.42 8.50 17.12
N MET A 342 -5.85 8.96 15.94
CA MET A 342 -4.95 9.44 14.89
C MET A 342 -4.15 10.65 15.36
N ASN A 343 -4.80 11.65 15.98
CA ASN A 343 -4.10 12.81 16.52
C ASN A 343 -3.06 12.42 17.58
N ARG A 344 -3.37 11.44 18.43
CA ARG A 344 -2.43 10.91 19.43
C ARG A 344 -1.24 10.22 18.76
N LEU A 345 -1.45 9.38 17.77
CA LEU A 345 -0.35 8.72 17.03
C LEU A 345 0.55 9.74 16.33
N LEU A 346 -0.02 10.76 15.71
CA LEU A 346 0.78 11.85 15.12
C LEU A 346 1.63 12.55 16.17
N GLN A 347 1.07 12.85 17.35
CA GLN A 347 1.82 13.48 18.42
C GLN A 347 2.96 12.57 18.94
N GLU A 348 2.68 11.26 19.14
CA GLU A 348 3.72 10.29 19.52
C GLU A 348 4.85 10.23 18.46
N ALA A 349 4.51 10.26 17.16
CA ALA A 349 5.50 10.29 16.08
C ALA A 349 6.35 11.58 16.13
N ILE A 350 5.72 12.73 16.35
CA ILE A 350 6.42 14.02 16.51
C ILE A 350 7.39 13.97 17.70
N ASP A 351 6.99 13.37 18.82
CA ASP A 351 7.84 13.25 20.00
C ASP A 351 9.07 12.33 19.72
N VAL A 352 8.89 11.26 18.93
CA VAL A 352 10.00 10.42 18.45
C VAL A 352 10.94 11.22 17.57
N LEU A 353 10.43 12.01 16.61
CA LEU A 353 11.23 12.87 15.74
C LEU A 353 12.05 13.90 16.52
N LYS A 354 11.42 14.57 17.49
CA LYS A 354 12.10 15.52 18.41
C LYS A 354 13.18 14.82 19.23
N LYS A 355 12.91 13.63 19.76
CA LYS A 355 13.87 12.83 20.51
C LYS A 355 15.07 12.43 19.64
N ALA A 356 14.84 12.22 18.34
CA ALA A 356 15.91 11.96 17.34
C ALA A 356 16.70 13.23 16.98
N GLY A 357 16.34 14.41 17.51
CA GLY A 357 17.00 15.69 17.28
C GLY A 357 16.50 16.47 16.06
N ALA A 358 15.32 16.15 15.53
CA ALA A 358 14.71 16.92 14.45
C ALA A 358 14.04 18.21 14.95
N ASN A 359 14.06 19.25 14.13
CA ASN A 359 13.31 20.48 14.32
C ASN A 359 11.94 20.32 13.65
N ILE A 360 10.86 20.45 14.40
CA ILE A 360 9.49 20.39 13.87
C ILE A 360 9.05 21.78 13.46
N ILE A 361 8.72 21.96 12.19
CA ILE A 361 8.27 23.21 11.57
C ILE A 361 6.77 23.06 11.26
N GLU A 362 5.95 23.91 11.85
CA GLU A 362 4.52 23.94 11.49
C GLU A 362 4.35 24.53 10.10
N ILE A 363 3.62 23.81 9.25
CA ILE A 363 3.30 24.22 7.89
C ILE A 363 1.80 24.05 7.62
N GLU A 364 1.29 24.69 6.59
CA GLU A 364 -0.09 24.53 6.14
C GLU A 364 -0.08 24.24 4.63
N TYR A 365 -0.44 23.02 4.25
CA TYR A 365 -0.41 22.64 2.83
C TYR A 365 -1.54 21.69 2.43
N VAL A 366 -2.07 20.87 3.32
CA VAL A 366 -3.07 19.85 2.98
C VAL A 366 -4.30 20.49 2.34
N SER A 367 -4.79 21.59 2.90
CA SER A 367 -5.92 22.35 2.34
C SER A 367 -5.66 22.92 0.94
N LYS A 368 -4.40 23.21 0.60
CA LYS A 368 -4.01 23.72 -0.72
C LYS A 368 -3.99 22.60 -1.77
N ILE A 369 -3.70 21.36 -1.39
CA ILE A 369 -3.60 20.21 -2.28
C ILE A 369 -4.94 19.50 -2.43
N GLU A 370 -5.76 19.39 -1.40
CA GLU A 370 -7.10 18.76 -1.47
C GLU A 370 -7.97 19.31 -2.61
N GLY A 371 -7.81 20.58 -2.97
CA GLY A 371 -8.53 21.21 -4.09
C GLY A 371 -8.09 20.71 -5.48
N LEU A 372 -7.01 19.96 -5.59
CA LEU A 372 -6.43 19.51 -6.86
C LEU A 372 -6.92 18.14 -7.33
N GLY A 373 -7.62 17.37 -6.49
CA GLY A 373 -8.01 15.98 -6.77
C GLY A 373 -8.83 15.78 -8.05
N ASN A 374 -9.70 16.73 -8.40
CA ASN A 374 -10.45 16.66 -9.65
C ASN A 374 -9.53 16.76 -10.89
N GLN A 375 -8.44 17.52 -10.79
CA GLN A 375 -7.45 17.63 -11.87
C GLN A 375 -6.63 16.34 -11.98
N GLU A 376 -6.28 15.74 -10.86
CA GLU A 376 -5.61 14.45 -10.81
C GLU A 376 -6.41 13.37 -11.51
N LEU A 377 -7.68 13.21 -11.13
CA LEU A 377 -8.57 12.23 -11.75
C LEU A 377 -8.68 12.45 -13.27
N LEU A 378 -8.78 13.71 -13.70
CA LEU A 378 -8.86 14.06 -15.10
C LEU A 378 -7.58 13.66 -15.86
N ILE A 379 -6.40 13.96 -15.30
CA ILE A 379 -5.10 13.55 -15.87
C ILE A 379 -5.05 12.02 -16.00
N MET A 380 -5.36 11.30 -14.94
CA MET A 380 -5.35 9.84 -14.94
C MET A 380 -6.30 9.25 -15.98
N GLN A 381 -7.50 9.82 -16.19
CA GLN A 381 -8.45 9.33 -17.20
C GLN A 381 -7.90 9.41 -18.63
N TYR A 382 -7.22 10.49 -18.98
CA TYR A 382 -6.58 10.62 -20.29
C TYR A 382 -5.41 9.64 -20.46
N GLU A 383 -4.55 9.60 -19.47
CA GLU A 383 -3.33 8.80 -19.51
C GLU A 383 -3.62 7.29 -19.43
N PHE A 384 -4.67 6.88 -18.71
CA PHE A 384 -5.12 5.49 -18.64
C PHE A 384 -5.55 4.97 -20.02
N LYS A 385 -6.39 5.72 -20.74
CA LYS A 385 -6.83 5.33 -22.08
C LYS A 385 -5.64 5.13 -23.01
N GLU A 386 -4.74 6.09 -23.07
CA GLU A 386 -3.56 6.04 -23.93
C GLU A 386 -2.64 4.88 -23.53
N GLY A 387 -2.31 4.80 -22.25
CA GLY A 387 -1.37 3.80 -21.72
C GLY A 387 -1.90 2.37 -21.86
N VAL A 388 -3.16 2.12 -21.49
CA VAL A 388 -3.76 0.78 -21.59
C VAL A 388 -3.89 0.33 -23.05
N ASN A 389 -4.34 1.22 -23.97
CA ASN A 389 -4.39 0.90 -25.39
C ASN A 389 -2.99 0.58 -25.94
N SER A 390 -1.97 1.35 -25.56
CA SER A 390 -0.58 1.10 -25.94
C SER A 390 -0.09 -0.26 -25.40
N TYR A 391 -0.33 -0.56 -24.14
CA TYR A 391 0.05 -1.85 -23.54
C TYR A 391 -0.64 -3.02 -24.26
N LEU A 392 -1.97 -2.99 -24.37
CA LEU A 392 -2.77 -4.08 -24.92
C LEU A 392 -2.47 -4.33 -26.41
N SER A 393 -2.24 -3.29 -27.20
CA SER A 393 -1.88 -3.44 -28.63
C SER A 393 -0.59 -4.26 -28.80
N ASN A 394 0.37 -4.11 -27.88
CA ASN A 394 1.66 -4.80 -27.89
C ASN A 394 1.63 -6.14 -27.14
N ALA A 395 0.64 -6.39 -26.28
CA ALA A 395 0.51 -7.62 -25.52
C ALA A 395 0.28 -8.84 -26.44
N ASN A 396 0.78 -10.02 -26.02
CA ASN A 396 0.57 -11.27 -26.74
C ASN A 396 -0.78 -11.91 -26.38
N TYR A 397 -1.85 -11.12 -26.47
CA TYR A 397 -3.18 -11.54 -26.07
C TYR A 397 -4.25 -11.06 -27.06
N LYS A 398 -5.46 -11.65 -26.98
CA LYS A 398 -6.55 -11.38 -27.94
C LYS A 398 -7.21 -10.01 -27.77
N ILE A 399 -7.29 -9.48 -26.54
CA ILE A 399 -7.83 -8.15 -26.23
C ILE A 399 -6.74 -7.12 -26.51
N LYS A 400 -7.05 -6.11 -27.31
CA LYS A 400 -6.11 -5.14 -27.85
C LYS A 400 -6.40 -3.68 -27.46
N THR A 401 -7.60 -3.42 -26.93
CA THR A 401 -8.04 -2.07 -26.62
C THR A 401 -8.82 -2.02 -25.30
N LEU A 402 -8.87 -0.85 -24.68
CA LEU A 402 -9.73 -0.59 -23.51
C LEU A 402 -11.20 -0.85 -23.83
N LYS A 403 -11.65 -0.49 -25.06
CA LYS A 403 -13.01 -0.76 -25.51
C LYS A 403 -13.33 -2.27 -25.47
N GLU A 404 -12.41 -3.12 -25.92
CA GLU A 404 -12.60 -4.58 -25.88
C GLU A 404 -12.62 -5.12 -24.45
N VAL A 405 -11.90 -4.52 -23.51
CA VAL A 405 -12.01 -4.83 -22.07
C VAL A 405 -13.41 -4.51 -21.56
N ILE A 406 -13.93 -3.32 -21.86
CA ILE A 406 -15.27 -2.87 -21.49
C ILE A 406 -16.33 -3.83 -22.05
N ASP A 407 -16.21 -4.21 -23.32
CA ASP A 407 -17.14 -5.14 -23.97
C ASP A 407 -17.07 -6.53 -23.36
N PHE A 408 -15.87 -7.04 -23.05
CA PHE A 408 -15.71 -8.31 -22.35
C PHE A 408 -16.41 -8.30 -20.99
N ASN A 409 -16.22 -7.24 -20.21
CA ASN A 409 -16.84 -7.11 -18.90
C ASN A 409 -18.38 -7.07 -18.99
N ASN A 410 -18.94 -6.37 -19.98
CA ASN A 410 -20.40 -6.33 -20.20
C ASN A 410 -20.97 -7.70 -20.58
N ILE A 411 -20.26 -8.49 -21.40
CA ILE A 411 -20.69 -9.84 -21.80
C ILE A 411 -20.58 -10.82 -20.63
N ASN A 412 -19.62 -10.62 -19.73
CA ASN A 412 -19.33 -11.50 -18.61
C ASN A 412 -19.68 -10.84 -17.25
N GLU A 413 -20.72 -10.01 -17.22
CA GLU A 413 -21.02 -9.12 -16.09
C GLU A 413 -21.07 -9.84 -14.75
N ASP A 414 -21.75 -10.99 -14.68
CA ASP A 414 -21.91 -11.77 -13.46
C ASP A 414 -20.58 -12.23 -12.83
N LYS A 415 -19.52 -12.40 -13.64
CA LYS A 415 -18.19 -12.85 -13.20
C LYS A 415 -17.21 -11.70 -13.09
N ALA A 416 -17.21 -10.82 -14.09
CA ALA A 416 -16.26 -9.71 -14.15
C ALA A 416 -16.67 -8.54 -13.24
N MET A 417 -17.97 -8.34 -13.00
CA MET A 417 -18.48 -7.20 -12.26
C MET A 417 -19.60 -7.57 -11.26
N PRO A 418 -19.44 -8.63 -10.43
CA PRO A 418 -20.47 -9.01 -9.43
C PRO A 418 -20.66 -7.91 -8.38
N TYR A 419 -19.65 -7.10 -8.15
CA TYR A 419 -19.65 -5.93 -7.26
C TYR A 419 -19.18 -4.72 -8.05
N PHE A 420 -19.90 -3.60 -7.95
CA PHE A 420 -19.62 -2.36 -8.67
C PHE A 420 -19.45 -2.57 -10.18
N LYS A 421 -19.51 -1.51 -10.94
CA LYS A 421 -19.43 -1.60 -12.40
C LYS A 421 -18.06 -1.10 -12.90
N GLN A 422 -18.02 -0.49 -14.07
CA GLN A 422 -16.80 -0.05 -14.76
C GLN A 422 -16.88 1.37 -15.26
N GLU A 423 -17.63 2.20 -14.58
CA GLU A 423 -17.89 3.59 -14.99
C GLU A 423 -16.62 4.41 -15.15
N GLN A 424 -15.53 4.02 -14.43
CA GLN A 424 -14.25 4.70 -14.60
C GLN A 424 -13.56 4.32 -15.92
N LEU A 425 -13.60 3.02 -16.30
CA LEU A 425 -13.10 2.58 -17.62
C LEU A 425 -13.87 3.27 -18.75
N GLU A 426 -15.22 3.36 -18.62
CA GLU A 426 -16.09 4.02 -19.60
C GLU A 426 -15.83 5.53 -19.67
N ALA A 427 -15.52 6.17 -18.54
CA ALA A 427 -15.13 7.58 -18.50
C ALA A 427 -13.80 7.80 -19.23
N CYS A 428 -12.83 6.90 -19.02
CA CYS A 428 -11.55 6.93 -19.73
C CYS A 428 -11.74 6.75 -21.24
N GLU A 429 -12.57 5.78 -21.68
CA GLU A 429 -12.80 5.52 -23.10
C GLU A 429 -13.40 6.72 -23.83
N LYS A 430 -14.21 7.53 -23.15
CA LYS A 430 -14.80 8.75 -23.70
C LYS A 430 -13.81 9.91 -23.84
N LYS A 431 -12.59 9.83 -23.24
CA LYS A 431 -11.60 10.90 -23.33
C LYS A 431 -11.01 11.03 -24.74
N GLY A 432 -10.65 12.24 -25.10
CA GLY A 432 -9.89 12.54 -26.32
C GLY A 432 -8.41 12.14 -26.20
N GLY A 433 -7.60 12.60 -27.14
CA GLY A 433 -6.15 12.41 -27.08
C GLY A 433 -5.46 13.35 -26.09
N MET A 434 -4.24 13.01 -25.69
CA MET A 434 -3.42 13.78 -24.74
C MET A 434 -2.99 15.17 -25.28
N GLU A 435 -3.24 15.45 -26.59
CA GLU A 435 -3.04 16.77 -27.17
C GLU A 435 -4.19 17.76 -26.87
N SER A 436 -5.28 17.30 -26.26
CA SER A 436 -6.45 18.12 -25.95
C SER A 436 -6.11 19.27 -25.00
N LYS A 437 -6.83 20.39 -25.17
CA LYS A 437 -6.70 21.56 -24.29
C LYS A 437 -7.04 21.21 -22.84
N GLU A 438 -8.10 20.39 -22.62
CA GLU A 438 -8.55 19.94 -21.31
C GLU A 438 -7.42 19.23 -20.54
N TYR A 439 -6.75 18.27 -21.18
CA TYR A 439 -5.65 17.54 -20.56
C TYR A 439 -4.45 18.46 -20.23
N LYS A 440 -4.04 19.32 -21.17
CA LYS A 440 -2.93 20.25 -20.96
C LYS A 440 -3.21 21.24 -19.81
N GLU A 441 -4.44 21.75 -19.71
CA GLU A 441 -4.85 22.60 -18.59
C GLU A 441 -4.86 21.83 -17.27
N ALA A 442 -5.32 20.55 -17.28
CA ALA A 442 -5.30 19.71 -16.07
C ALA A 442 -3.87 19.46 -15.57
N LEU A 443 -2.89 19.23 -16.46
CA LEU A 443 -1.49 19.12 -16.06
C LEU A 443 -0.98 20.37 -15.33
N VAL A 444 -1.28 21.56 -15.85
CA VAL A 444 -0.87 22.83 -15.22
C VAL A 444 -1.56 23.03 -13.87
N LYS A 445 -2.88 22.82 -13.82
CA LYS A 445 -3.71 23.06 -12.62
C LYS A 445 -3.59 21.96 -11.55
N GLY A 446 -3.16 20.77 -11.92
CA GLY A 446 -2.96 19.61 -11.04
C GLY A 446 -1.49 19.39 -10.73
N ARG A 447 -0.78 18.65 -11.60
CA ARG A 447 0.62 18.24 -11.38
C ARG A 447 1.55 19.42 -11.11
N ASP A 448 1.54 20.45 -12.00
CA ASP A 448 2.49 21.55 -11.91
C ASP A 448 2.17 22.44 -10.69
N ALA A 449 0.88 22.63 -10.38
CA ALA A 449 0.45 23.33 -9.17
C ALA A 449 0.87 22.58 -7.90
N SER A 450 0.71 21.25 -7.85
CA SER A 450 1.15 20.41 -6.71
C SER A 450 2.65 20.52 -6.49
N ARG A 451 3.45 20.41 -7.56
CA ARG A 451 4.91 20.60 -7.50
C ARG A 451 5.27 21.97 -6.93
N LYS A 452 4.65 23.02 -7.48
CA LYS A 452 4.92 24.39 -7.02
C LYS A 452 4.60 24.56 -5.53
N ILE A 453 3.48 24.05 -5.04
CA ILE A 453 3.10 24.13 -3.61
C ILE A 453 4.16 23.46 -2.75
N LEU A 454 4.62 22.26 -3.11
CA LEU A 454 5.61 21.53 -2.33
C LEU A 454 6.99 22.19 -2.40
N ASP A 455 7.44 22.59 -3.58
CA ASP A 455 8.74 23.24 -3.78
C ASP A 455 8.83 24.58 -3.05
N ASP A 456 7.77 25.39 -3.11
CA ASP A 456 7.67 26.66 -2.37
C ASP A 456 7.78 26.42 -0.84
N LEU A 457 7.02 25.46 -0.29
CA LEU A 457 7.08 25.12 1.14
C LEU A 457 8.45 24.61 1.58
N ILE A 458 9.03 23.70 0.80
CA ILE A 458 10.35 23.14 1.07
C ILE A 458 11.40 24.26 1.06
N GLY A 459 11.33 25.15 0.07
CA GLY A 459 12.26 26.29 -0.05
C GLY A 459 12.09 27.35 1.05
N GLU A 460 10.85 27.79 1.29
CA GLU A 460 10.50 28.84 2.26
C GLU A 460 10.91 28.46 3.69
N HIS A 461 10.59 27.21 4.07
CA HIS A 461 10.84 26.72 5.44
C HIS A 461 12.15 25.92 5.54
N LYS A 462 12.91 25.78 4.45
CA LYS A 462 14.16 24.98 4.38
C LYS A 462 13.95 23.56 4.92
N LEU A 463 12.88 22.92 4.48
CA LEU A 463 12.51 21.59 4.94
C LEU A 463 13.41 20.51 4.34
N ASP A 464 13.78 19.53 5.15
CA ASP A 464 14.42 18.29 4.69
C ASP A 464 13.39 17.23 4.30
N ALA A 465 12.20 17.25 4.95
CA ALA A 465 11.06 16.41 4.61
C ALA A 465 9.76 17.00 5.15
N ILE A 466 8.63 16.56 4.60
CA ILE A 466 7.28 16.75 5.13
C ILE A 466 6.82 15.40 5.70
N VAL A 467 6.17 15.44 6.87
CA VAL A 467 5.75 14.25 7.61
C VAL A 467 4.28 14.39 8.05
N GLY A 468 3.58 13.27 8.04
CA GLY A 468 2.22 13.13 8.56
C GLY A 468 1.81 11.66 8.55
N LEU A 469 0.63 11.33 9.09
CA LEU A 469 0.14 9.95 9.03
C LEU A 469 -0.23 9.60 7.58
N THR A 470 0.21 8.43 7.12
CA THR A 470 0.05 8.01 5.72
C THR A 470 -1.42 7.82 5.37
N MET A 471 -2.11 7.05 6.22
CA MET A 471 -3.52 6.73 6.06
C MET A 471 -4.11 6.29 7.40
N GLY A 472 -5.42 6.49 7.58
CA GLY A 472 -6.17 5.98 8.72
C GLY A 472 -6.21 4.45 8.79
N PRO A 473 -6.74 3.88 9.88
CA PRO A 473 -6.80 2.43 10.02
C PRO A 473 -7.67 1.78 8.93
N ALA A 474 -7.44 0.48 8.69
CA ALA A 474 -8.21 -0.30 7.73
C ALA A 474 -9.72 -0.19 7.98
N CYS A 475 -10.50 -0.08 6.91
CA CYS A 475 -11.96 -0.22 6.95
C CYS A 475 -12.38 -1.67 6.71
N SER A 476 -13.62 -2.01 7.11
CA SER A 476 -14.18 -3.34 6.85
C SER A 476 -14.31 -3.60 5.35
N ILE A 477 -14.24 -4.88 4.95
CA ILE A 477 -14.60 -5.32 3.60
C ILE A 477 -16.10 -5.11 3.40
N ASP A 478 -16.47 -4.26 2.44
CA ASP A 478 -17.87 -3.95 2.13
C ASP A 478 -18.10 -3.96 0.62
N THR A 479 -18.76 -5.02 0.13
CA THR A 479 -19.07 -5.19 -1.30
C THR A 479 -20.36 -4.51 -1.73
N ILE A 480 -21.07 -3.83 -0.81
CA ILE A 480 -22.30 -3.09 -1.08
C ILE A 480 -21.99 -1.60 -1.24
N TYR A 481 -21.25 -1.04 -0.29
CA TYR A 481 -20.96 0.39 -0.24
C TYR A 481 -19.54 0.75 -0.66
N GLY A 482 -18.66 -0.23 -0.78
CA GLY A 482 -17.24 -0.01 -1.09
C GLY A 482 -16.42 0.49 0.07
N ASP A 483 -15.20 0.91 -0.23
CA ASP A 483 -14.23 1.38 0.74
C ASP A 483 -14.71 2.65 1.46
N ARG A 484 -14.63 2.64 2.78
CA ARG A 484 -14.99 3.77 3.64
C ARG A 484 -13.79 4.20 4.48
N TRP A 485 -12.83 4.81 3.82
CA TRP A 485 -11.66 5.38 4.48
C TRP A 485 -12.03 6.61 5.29
N GLY A 486 -11.32 6.85 6.38
CA GLY A 486 -11.40 8.12 7.11
C GLY A 486 -10.82 9.28 6.29
N SER A 487 -10.88 10.49 6.85
CA SER A 487 -10.34 11.71 6.21
C SER A 487 -8.80 11.83 6.27
N ASP A 488 -8.13 10.88 6.91
CA ASP A 488 -6.68 10.90 7.11
C ASP A 488 -6.00 10.14 5.96
N PHE A 489 -5.63 10.88 4.92
CA PHE A 489 -5.03 10.35 3.70
C PHE A 489 -3.98 11.33 3.18
N LEU A 490 -2.72 10.91 3.11
CA LEU A 490 -1.59 11.81 2.82
C LEU A 490 -0.72 11.31 1.66
N THR A 491 -1.29 10.63 0.68
CA THR A 491 -0.51 10.09 -0.45
C THR A 491 -0.49 11.04 -1.64
N GLN A 492 -1.58 11.78 -1.86
CA GLN A 492 -1.82 12.64 -3.01
C GLN A 492 -0.71 13.67 -3.29
N PRO A 493 -0.11 14.37 -2.28
CA PRO A 493 0.92 15.36 -2.57
C PRO A 493 2.12 14.79 -3.33
N ALA A 494 2.64 13.65 -2.87
CA ALA A 494 3.77 12.98 -3.50
C ALA A 494 3.38 12.26 -4.80
N ALA A 495 2.13 11.79 -4.91
CA ALA A 495 1.59 11.18 -6.12
C ALA A 495 1.52 12.19 -7.27
N MET A 496 0.77 13.28 -7.09
CA MET A 496 0.56 14.32 -8.13
C MET A 496 1.85 14.99 -8.55
N SER A 497 2.77 15.27 -7.62
CA SER A 497 4.07 15.87 -7.94
C SER A 497 5.03 14.89 -8.63
N GLY A 498 4.82 13.59 -8.48
CA GLY A 498 5.76 12.54 -8.88
C GLY A 498 6.97 12.44 -7.96
N TYR A 499 6.92 13.01 -6.76
CA TYR A 499 8.02 13.06 -5.78
C TYR A 499 8.08 11.76 -4.94
N PRO A 500 9.24 11.46 -4.31
CA PRO A 500 9.37 10.24 -3.53
C PRO A 500 8.58 10.31 -2.22
N HIS A 501 8.08 9.15 -1.78
CA HIS A 501 7.31 9.00 -0.56
C HIS A 501 7.66 7.67 0.11
N ILE A 502 7.96 7.70 1.40
CA ILE A 502 8.23 6.52 2.23
C ILE A 502 7.19 6.47 3.34
N SER A 503 6.48 5.35 3.46
CA SER A 503 5.65 5.05 4.63
C SER A 503 6.37 4.05 5.52
N VAL A 504 6.37 4.28 6.83
CA VAL A 504 6.94 3.38 7.85
C VAL A 504 5.93 3.11 8.96
N PRO A 505 6.03 1.99 9.71
CA PRO A 505 5.15 1.72 10.84
C PRO A 505 5.16 2.84 11.88
N CYS A 506 3.99 3.38 12.23
CA CYS A 506 3.82 4.46 13.21
C CYS A 506 3.23 3.98 14.54
N GLY A 507 2.26 3.07 14.46
CA GLY A 507 1.56 2.54 15.63
C GLY A 507 0.29 1.81 15.23
N MET A 508 -0.57 1.55 16.23
CA MET A 508 -1.82 0.83 16.02
C MET A 508 -2.99 1.53 16.69
N ILE A 509 -4.17 1.40 16.08
CA ILE A 509 -5.46 1.75 16.65
C ILE A 509 -6.28 0.46 16.69
N TYR A 510 -6.56 -0.08 17.89
CA TYR A 510 -7.31 -1.31 18.08
C TYR A 510 -6.83 -2.47 17.17
N HIS A 511 -5.54 -2.79 17.19
CA HIS A 511 -4.89 -3.82 16.37
C HIS A 511 -4.80 -3.50 14.86
N LEU A 512 -5.28 -2.35 14.40
CA LEU A 512 -5.15 -1.91 13.01
C LEU A 512 -3.96 -0.96 12.87
N PRO A 513 -3.01 -1.27 11.99
CA PRO A 513 -1.83 -0.45 11.79
C PRO A 513 -2.12 0.92 11.16
N VAL A 514 -1.23 1.87 11.47
CA VAL A 514 -1.15 3.19 10.85
C VAL A 514 0.31 3.49 10.53
N GLY A 515 0.59 4.01 9.33
CA GLY A 515 1.93 4.41 8.89
C GLY A 515 2.21 5.89 9.06
N LEU A 516 3.50 6.23 9.11
CA LEU A 516 4.03 7.59 9.06
C LEU A 516 4.69 7.83 7.71
N SER A 517 4.29 8.88 7.03
CA SER A 517 4.82 9.33 5.75
C SER A 517 6.03 10.24 5.92
N PHE A 518 7.03 10.04 5.04
CA PHE A 518 8.12 10.97 4.78
C PHE A 518 8.15 11.25 3.28
N PHE A 519 8.04 12.50 2.85
CA PHE A 519 8.18 12.89 1.44
C PHE A 519 8.88 14.24 1.31
N ALA A 520 9.52 14.47 0.16
CA ALA A 520 10.27 15.69 -0.13
C ALA A 520 10.37 15.90 -1.64
N GLY A 521 11.27 16.77 -2.11
CA GLY A 521 11.48 17.03 -3.53
C GLY A 521 12.01 15.82 -4.32
N ALA A 522 12.01 15.93 -5.64
CA ALA A 522 12.41 14.85 -6.55
C ALA A 522 13.83 14.32 -6.27
N TYR A 523 13.99 13.00 -6.33
CA TYR A 523 15.26 12.27 -6.16
C TYR A 523 15.93 12.43 -4.77
N THR A 524 15.12 12.66 -3.74
CA THR A 524 15.57 12.71 -2.34
C THR A 524 15.45 11.37 -1.61
N GLU A 525 15.27 10.26 -2.32
CA GLU A 525 15.19 8.91 -1.72
C GLU A 525 16.34 8.61 -0.74
N PRO A 526 17.61 8.95 -1.04
CA PRO A 526 18.71 8.70 -0.10
C PRO A 526 18.48 9.35 1.27
N GLN A 527 18.06 10.62 1.29
CA GLN A 527 17.78 11.38 2.49
C GLN A 527 16.57 10.85 3.24
N LEU A 528 15.47 10.56 2.50
CA LEU A 528 14.24 10.01 3.07
C LEU A 528 14.47 8.63 3.69
N ILE A 529 15.23 7.75 3.02
CA ILE A 529 15.61 6.43 3.55
C ILE A 529 16.40 6.57 4.85
N GLY A 530 17.36 7.50 4.92
CA GLY A 530 18.10 7.76 6.15
C GLY A 530 17.20 8.21 7.29
N MET A 531 16.31 9.18 7.05
CA MET A 531 15.37 9.70 8.06
C MET A 531 14.35 8.63 8.50
N ALA A 532 13.78 7.87 7.56
CA ALA A 532 12.88 6.76 7.83
C ALA A 532 13.55 5.67 8.66
N TYR A 533 14.81 5.33 8.36
CA TYR A 533 15.61 4.39 9.13
C TYR A 533 15.87 4.89 10.55
N ALA A 534 16.29 6.14 10.71
CA ALA A 534 16.50 6.73 12.04
C ALA A 534 15.22 6.70 12.89
N TYR A 535 14.06 7.00 12.29
CA TYR A 535 12.76 6.90 12.95
C TYR A 535 12.46 5.44 13.34
N GLU A 536 12.63 4.48 12.42
CA GLU A 536 12.40 3.05 12.66
C GLU A 536 13.22 2.53 13.84
N GLN A 537 14.52 2.88 13.93
CA GLN A 537 15.42 2.41 14.99
C GLN A 537 14.99 2.87 16.39
N ILE A 538 14.33 4.02 16.50
CA ILE A 538 13.85 4.57 17.78
C ILE A 538 12.43 4.07 18.07
N SER A 539 11.54 4.13 17.10
CA SER A 539 10.11 3.85 17.27
C SER A 539 9.78 2.37 17.46
N LYS A 540 10.44 1.49 16.68
CA LYS A 540 10.27 0.02 16.69
C LYS A 540 8.80 -0.41 16.66
N LYS A 541 8.00 0.21 15.78
CA LYS A 541 6.53 0.04 15.74
C LYS A 541 6.06 -1.10 14.83
N ARG A 542 6.96 -1.86 14.18
CA ARG A 542 6.57 -3.07 13.45
C ARG A 542 6.11 -4.15 14.44
N ILE A 543 4.94 -4.73 14.17
CA ILE A 543 4.33 -5.85 14.90
C ILE A 543 3.81 -6.84 13.86
N ALA A 544 4.15 -8.12 13.99
CA ALA A 544 3.63 -9.17 13.12
C ALA A 544 2.11 -9.36 13.31
N PRO A 545 1.35 -9.69 12.25
CA PRO A 545 -0.09 -9.95 12.36
C PRO A 545 -0.38 -11.28 13.07
N THR A 546 -1.53 -11.34 13.75
CA THR A 546 -2.01 -12.52 14.46
C THR A 546 -3.32 -13.10 13.90
N PHE A 547 -3.74 -12.63 12.74
CA PHE A 547 -4.91 -13.13 11.98
C PHE A 547 -6.22 -13.11 12.77
N ILE A 548 -6.48 -12.04 13.52
CA ILE A 548 -7.73 -11.83 14.27
C ILE A 548 -8.92 -11.95 13.29
N LYS A 549 -9.91 -12.79 13.62
CA LYS A 549 -11.02 -13.06 12.69
C LYS A 549 -11.92 -11.85 12.47
N THR A 550 -12.26 -11.15 13.53
CA THR A 550 -13.13 -9.97 13.49
C THR A 550 -12.85 -9.07 14.69
N PHE A 551 -13.10 -7.77 14.52
CA PHE A 551 -12.96 -6.78 15.58
C PHE A 551 -13.96 -6.96 16.73
N LEU A 552 -15.13 -7.54 16.44
CA LEU A 552 -16.23 -7.70 17.39
C LEU A 552 -16.30 -9.08 18.06
N ALA A 553 -15.23 -9.87 17.98
CA ALA A 553 -15.19 -11.21 18.58
C ALA A 553 -14.79 -11.18 20.06
#